data_889551d384df0c9cb4c01a4dd8674795
#
_entry.id   889551d384df0c9cb4c01a4dd8674795
#
_cell.length_a   1.000
_cell.length_b   1.000
_cell.length_c   1.000
_cell.angle_alpha   90.00
_cell.angle_beta   90.00
_cell.angle_gamma   90.00
#
_symmetry.space_group_name_H-M   'P 1'
#
loop_
_entity.id
_entity.type
_entity.pdbx_description
1 polymer ?
#
loop_
_entity_poly.entity_id
_entity_poly.type
_entity_poly.pdbx_seq_one_letter_code
_entity_poly.pdbx_strand_id
1 'polypeptide(L)'
;KENFYLVVNRLVPYKRVDLAVKAFNKLGLPLVIVGTGSEETRLKKMAKNNIRFVGELTDDKLADYYRRCTALVFPQEEDFGIVTVEANAAGAPVIAFKAGGALDTVIDGKTGVFFEKQTVVSLVAAIKKFKHLRFNGKDLTKNAEKFSKENFKRRFIKLIKCQQNPQ
;
A
#
# COMPACT_ATOMS: atom_id res chain seq x y z
N LYS A 1 7.93 -13.30 -7.53
CA LYS A 1 6.74 -12.45 -7.65
C LYS A 1 5.81 -13.00 -8.71
N GLU A 2 4.51 -13.01 -8.43
CA GLU A 2 3.47 -13.30 -9.40
C GLU A 2 3.04 -12.00 -10.11
N ASN A 3 2.36 -12.13 -11.24
CA ASN A 3 1.97 -10.96 -12.04
C ASN A 3 0.60 -10.42 -11.60
N PHE A 4 0.48 -9.94 -10.35
CA PHE A 4 -0.70 -9.22 -9.88
C PHE A 4 -0.33 -8.06 -8.95
N TYR A 5 -1.16 -7.02 -8.96
CA TYR A 5 -1.12 -5.92 -8.00
C TYR A 5 -2.10 -6.19 -6.87
N LEU A 6 -1.86 -5.61 -5.70
CA LEU A 6 -2.62 -5.88 -4.49
C LEU A 6 -3.23 -4.57 -3.93
N VAL A 7 -4.48 -4.61 -3.51
CA VAL A 7 -5.12 -3.62 -2.64
C VAL A 7 -5.53 -4.33 -1.36
N VAL A 8 -5.19 -3.77 -0.21
CA VAL A 8 -5.60 -4.27 1.11
C VAL A 8 -6.29 -3.13 1.84
N ASN A 9 -7.62 -3.22 1.98
CA ASN A 9 -8.41 -2.16 2.58
C ASN A 9 -9.77 -2.65 3.09
N ARG A 10 -10.31 -1.93 4.08
CA ARG A 10 -11.74 -1.90 4.29
C ARG A 10 -12.41 -1.22 3.10
N LEU A 11 -13.41 -1.85 2.49
CA LEU A 11 -14.06 -1.35 1.27
C LEU A 11 -15.12 -0.29 1.61
N VAL A 12 -14.65 0.91 1.93
CA VAL A 12 -15.47 2.09 2.25
C VAL A 12 -15.07 3.28 1.37
N PRO A 13 -15.93 4.31 1.18
CA PRO A 13 -15.73 5.36 0.17
C PRO A 13 -14.39 6.08 0.27
N TYR A 14 -13.95 6.49 1.46
CA TYR A 14 -12.73 7.27 1.64
C TYR A 14 -11.43 6.50 1.35
N LYS A 15 -11.48 5.17 1.33
CA LYS A 15 -10.34 4.31 0.94
C LYS A 15 -10.08 4.30 -0.57
N ARG A 16 -10.93 4.92 -1.37
CA ARG A 16 -10.74 5.16 -2.80
C ARG A 16 -10.39 3.92 -3.62
N VAL A 17 -10.89 2.75 -3.20
CA VAL A 17 -10.68 1.49 -3.95
C VAL A 17 -11.32 1.57 -5.34
N ASP A 18 -12.36 2.40 -5.52
CA ASP A 18 -12.95 2.70 -6.82
C ASP A 18 -11.93 3.26 -7.83
N LEU A 19 -10.98 4.06 -7.35
CA LEU A 19 -9.90 4.60 -8.17
C LEU A 19 -9.00 3.49 -8.71
N ALA A 20 -8.61 2.54 -7.85
CA ALA A 20 -7.83 1.38 -8.25
C ALA A 20 -8.61 0.51 -9.26
N VAL A 21 -9.89 0.19 -8.99
CA VAL A 21 -10.74 -0.59 -9.91
C VAL A 21 -10.81 0.08 -11.30
N LYS A 22 -11.07 1.39 -11.37
CA LYS A 22 -11.13 2.13 -12.64
C LYS A 22 -9.79 2.12 -13.38
N ALA A 23 -8.67 2.32 -12.68
CA ALA A 23 -7.34 2.32 -13.28
C ALA A 23 -6.96 0.94 -13.84
N PHE A 24 -7.22 -0.13 -13.10
CA PHE A 24 -6.91 -1.48 -13.52
C PHE A 24 -7.85 -2.00 -14.61
N ASN A 25 -9.12 -1.60 -14.62
CA ASN A 25 -10.03 -1.81 -15.75
C ASN A 25 -9.48 -1.21 -17.06
N LYS A 26 -8.86 -0.03 -16.98
CA LYS A 26 -8.26 0.65 -18.14
C LYS A 26 -6.96 -0.01 -18.58
N LEU A 27 -6.14 -0.50 -17.64
CA LEU A 27 -4.85 -1.12 -17.92
C LEU A 27 -4.95 -2.60 -18.33
N GLY A 28 -6.02 -3.29 -17.97
CA GLY A 28 -6.16 -4.74 -18.17
C GLY A 28 -5.19 -5.58 -17.31
N LEU A 29 -4.49 -4.98 -16.34
CA LEU A 29 -3.55 -5.67 -15.47
C LEU A 29 -4.27 -6.42 -14.34
N PRO A 30 -3.75 -7.59 -13.89
CA PRO A 30 -4.35 -8.32 -12.77
C PRO A 30 -4.29 -7.54 -11.47
N LEU A 31 -5.44 -7.41 -10.80
CA LEU A 31 -5.57 -6.80 -9.48
C LEU A 31 -6.27 -7.75 -8.53
N VAL A 32 -5.72 -7.93 -7.35
CA VAL A 32 -6.35 -8.62 -6.22
C VAL A 32 -6.73 -7.59 -5.17
N ILE A 33 -7.98 -7.66 -4.70
CA ILE A 33 -8.51 -6.79 -3.65
C ILE A 33 -8.85 -7.65 -2.45
N VAL A 34 -8.19 -7.36 -1.32
CA VAL A 34 -8.39 -7.97 -0.01
C VAL A 34 -9.19 -7.01 0.85
N GLY A 35 -10.18 -7.55 1.54
CA GLY A 35 -11.05 -6.86 2.50
C GLY A 35 -12.50 -6.85 2.10
N THR A 36 -13.34 -6.35 3.00
CA THR A 36 -14.80 -6.25 2.90
C THR A 36 -15.28 -4.86 3.29
N GLY A 37 -16.53 -4.52 2.99
CA GLY A 37 -17.11 -3.24 3.39
C GLY A 37 -18.34 -2.83 2.58
N SER A 38 -18.89 -1.67 2.89
CA SER A 38 -20.14 -1.16 2.30
C SER A 38 -20.07 -0.94 0.79
N GLU A 39 -18.87 -0.73 0.24
CA GLU A 39 -18.65 -0.50 -1.19
C GLU A 39 -18.47 -1.78 -2.01
N GLU A 40 -18.39 -2.97 -1.38
CA GLU A 40 -18.00 -4.20 -2.03
C GLU A 40 -18.89 -4.54 -3.24
N THR A 41 -20.21 -4.48 -3.07
CA THR A 41 -21.17 -4.78 -4.15
C THR A 41 -20.99 -3.82 -5.32
N ARG A 42 -20.82 -2.53 -5.05
CA ARG A 42 -20.60 -1.50 -6.08
C ARG A 42 -19.28 -1.72 -6.81
N LEU A 43 -18.21 -1.99 -6.08
CA LEU A 43 -16.88 -2.22 -6.64
C LEU A 43 -16.85 -3.49 -7.50
N LYS A 44 -17.50 -4.58 -7.06
CA LYS A 44 -17.63 -5.83 -7.85
C LYS A 44 -18.38 -5.59 -9.17
N LYS A 45 -19.46 -4.80 -9.16
CA LYS A 45 -20.20 -4.44 -10.39
C LYS A 45 -19.36 -3.60 -11.37
N MET A 46 -18.42 -2.83 -10.87
CA MET A 46 -17.51 -1.99 -11.69
C MET A 46 -16.32 -2.78 -12.24
N ALA A 47 -15.91 -3.85 -11.58
CA ALA A 47 -14.72 -4.61 -11.88
C ALA A 47 -14.88 -5.44 -13.16
N LYS A 48 -13.82 -5.50 -13.98
CA LYS A 48 -13.70 -6.42 -15.10
C LYS A 48 -13.04 -7.74 -14.67
N ASN A 49 -12.93 -8.70 -15.56
CA ASN A 49 -12.43 -10.05 -15.31
C ASN A 49 -10.97 -10.12 -14.81
N ASN A 50 -10.19 -9.03 -14.98
CA ASN A 50 -8.82 -8.92 -14.48
C ASN A 50 -8.73 -8.53 -12.99
N ILE A 51 -9.86 -8.29 -12.33
CA ILE A 51 -9.92 -7.86 -10.92
C ILE A 51 -10.62 -8.94 -10.09
N ARG A 52 -9.93 -9.43 -9.06
CA ARG A 52 -10.43 -10.46 -8.16
C ARG A 52 -10.57 -9.93 -6.73
N PHE A 53 -11.75 -10.14 -6.13
CA PHE A 53 -12.02 -9.87 -4.72
C PHE A 53 -11.90 -11.19 -3.95
N VAL A 54 -11.12 -11.20 -2.87
CA VAL A 54 -10.85 -12.40 -2.07
C VAL A 54 -11.44 -12.34 -0.66
N GLY A 55 -12.13 -11.23 -0.34
CA GLY A 55 -12.69 -11.01 0.99
C GLY A 55 -11.62 -10.73 2.04
N GLU A 56 -11.94 -11.02 3.28
CA GLU A 56 -11.02 -10.89 4.42
C GLU A 56 -10.10 -12.11 4.50
N LEU A 57 -8.85 -11.90 4.87
CA LEU A 57 -7.83 -12.94 4.99
C LEU A 57 -7.25 -12.95 6.41
N THR A 58 -6.78 -14.11 6.85
CA THR A 58 -5.92 -14.22 8.03
C THR A 58 -4.56 -13.58 7.76
N ASP A 59 -3.84 -13.16 8.81
CA ASP A 59 -2.53 -12.51 8.72
C ASP A 59 -1.52 -13.32 7.91
N ASP A 60 -1.47 -14.64 8.10
CA ASP A 60 -0.56 -15.52 7.36
C ASP A 60 -0.86 -15.53 5.85
N LYS A 61 -2.13 -15.60 5.46
CA LYS A 61 -2.57 -15.54 4.07
C LYS A 61 -2.27 -14.16 3.47
N LEU A 62 -2.55 -13.11 4.23
CA LEU A 62 -2.26 -11.74 3.78
C LEU A 62 -0.76 -11.52 3.57
N ALA A 63 0.08 -11.99 4.48
CA ALA A 63 1.53 -11.95 4.34
C ALA A 63 2.01 -12.68 3.08
N ASP A 64 1.37 -13.80 2.71
CA ASP A 64 1.65 -14.52 1.48
C ASP A 64 1.27 -13.70 0.23
N TYR A 65 0.12 -13.02 0.23
CA TYR A 65 -0.25 -12.11 -0.86
C TYR A 65 0.73 -10.96 -1.02
N TYR A 66 1.20 -10.33 0.08
CA TYR A 66 2.24 -9.32 0.02
C TYR A 66 3.54 -9.86 -0.59
N ARG A 67 4.00 -11.05 -0.17
CA ARG A 67 5.23 -11.65 -0.72
C ARG A 67 5.15 -11.90 -2.22
N ARG A 68 3.98 -12.29 -2.73
CA ARG A 68 3.80 -12.69 -4.14
C ARG A 68 3.43 -11.54 -5.06
N CYS A 69 2.77 -10.50 -4.58
CA CYS A 69 2.32 -9.40 -5.44
C CYS A 69 3.48 -8.64 -6.11
N THR A 70 3.18 -8.01 -7.23
CA THR A 70 4.08 -7.09 -7.93
C THR A 70 4.30 -5.81 -7.12
N ALA A 71 3.21 -5.23 -6.61
CA ALA A 71 3.20 -4.04 -5.76
C ALA A 71 1.88 -3.92 -5.00
N LEU A 72 1.91 -3.27 -3.84
CA LEU A 72 0.72 -2.75 -3.16
C LEU A 72 0.27 -1.45 -3.83
N VAL A 73 -1.02 -1.30 -4.09
CA VAL A 73 -1.64 -0.04 -4.53
C VAL A 73 -2.38 0.57 -3.36
N PHE A 74 -2.01 1.78 -2.98
CA PHE A 74 -2.50 2.51 -1.82
C PHE A 74 -3.13 3.85 -2.26
N PRO A 75 -4.42 3.85 -2.67
CA PRO A 75 -5.04 5.00 -3.34
C PRO A 75 -5.63 6.05 -2.43
N GLN A 76 -5.72 5.77 -1.13
CA GLN A 76 -6.28 6.66 -0.10
C GLN A 76 -5.24 7.55 0.55
N GLU A 77 -5.70 8.53 1.29
CA GLU A 77 -4.96 9.26 2.31
C GLU A 77 -5.30 8.66 3.68
N GLU A 78 -4.30 8.46 4.52
CA GLU A 78 -4.40 7.97 5.90
C GLU A 78 -3.35 8.60 6.79
N ASP A 79 -3.59 8.59 8.10
CA ASP A 79 -2.67 9.15 9.09
C ASP A 79 -1.33 8.41 9.14
N PHE A 80 -1.33 7.07 9.03
CA PHE A 80 -0.10 6.28 9.04
C PHE A 80 0.00 5.32 7.84
N GLY A 81 -1.03 4.52 7.57
CA GLY A 81 -1.03 3.56 6.46
C GLY A 81 -0.19 2.32 6.72
N ILE A 82 -0.47 1.58 7.80
CA ILE A 82 0.30 0.41 8.23
C ILE A 82 0.52 -0.63 7.13
N VAL A 83 -0.45 -0.80 6.22
CA VAL A 83 -0.37 -1.76 5.10
C VAL A 83 0.80 -1.47 4.15
N THR A 84 1.27 -0.21 4.07
CA THR A 84 2.46 0.15 3.26
C THR A 84 3.74 -0.38 3.89
N VAL A 85 3.81 -0.36 5.23
CA VAL A 85 4.92 -0.90 6.01
C VAL A 85 4.91 -2.43 5.93
N GLU A 86 3.75 -3.07 6.07
CA GLU A 86 3.58 -4.52 5.93
C GLU A 86 4.01 -5.01 4.54
N ALA A 87 3.61 -4.29 3.49
CA ALA A 87 4.03 -4.60 2.13
C ALA A 87 5.55 -4.52 1.98
N ASN A 88 6.18 -3.45 2.46
CA ASN A 88 7.64 -3.30 2.42
C ASN A 88 8.34 -4.39 3.26
N ALA A 89 7.83 -4.74 4.43
CA ALA A 89 8.35 -5.84 5.26
C ALA A 89 8.33 -7.19 4.53
N ALA A 90 7.29 -7.45 3.75
CA ALA A 90 7.16 -8.63 2.91
C ALA A 90 7.90 -8.53 1.55
N GLY A 91 8.65 -7.45 1.32
CA GLY A 91 9.41 -7.22 0.08
C GLY A 91 8.55 -6.81 -1.11
N ALA A 92 7.38 -6.20 -0.88
CA ALA A 92 6.54 -5.60 -1.91
C ALA A 92 6.70 -4.07 -1.94
N PRO A 93 7.03 -3.47 -3.08
CA PRO A 93 7.02 -2.02 -3.23
C PRO A 93 5.59 -1.48 -3.28
N VAL A 94 5.45 -0.17 -3.07
CA VAL A 94 4.15 0.49 -2.94
C VAL A 94 3.93 1.52 -4.06
N ILE A 95 2.70 1.61 -4.57
CA ILE A 95 2.24 2.69 -5.44
C ILE A 95 1.21 3.47 -4.64
N ALA A 96 1.58 4.63 -4.08
CA ALA A 96 0.79 5.37 -3.12
C ALA A 96 0.30 6.73 -3.64
N PHE A 97 -0.86 7.17 -3.15
CA PHE A 97 -1.23 8.57 -3.23
C PHE A 97 -0.27 9.39 -2.35
N LYS A 98 0.21 10.51 -2.89
CA LYS A 98 1.22 11.36 -2.24
C LYS A 98 0.60 12.26 -1.17
N ALA A 99 0.10 11.66 -0.10
CA ALA A 99 -0.51 12.38 1.03
C ALA A 99 -0.46 11.56 2.31
N GLY A 100 -0.67 12.23 3.45
CA GLY A 100 -0.75 11.61 4.77
C GLY A 100 0.47 10.74 5.10
N GLY A 101 0.26 9.69 5.87
CA GLY A 101 1.31 8.79 6.35
C GLY A 101 2.07 8.01 5.27
N ALA A 102 1.58 8.00 4.02
CA ALA A 102 2.35 7.45 2.91
C ALA A 102 3.66 8.23 2.68
N LEU A 103 3.68 9.53 2.99
CA LEU A 103 4.89 10.37 2.89
C LEU A 103 5.99 9.95 3.88
N ASP A 104 5.61 9.37 5.01
CA ASP A 104 6.54 8.88 6.04
C ASP A 104 6.97 7.44 5.78
N THR A 105 6.07 6.62 5.23
CA THR A 105 6.25 5.17 5.11
C THR A 105 6.80 4.72 3.76
N VAL A 106 6.72 5.54 2.70
CA VAL A 106 7.19 5.23 1.35
C VAL A 106 8.30 6.21 0.94
N ILE A 107 9.38 5.68 0.35
CA ILE A 107 10.49 6.47 -0.23
C ILE A 107 10.38 6.37 -1.74
N ASP A 108 10.11 7.52 -2.41
CA ASP A 108 9.94 7.55 -3.87
C ASP A 108 11.15 7.01 -4.62
N GLY A 109 10.91 6.15 -5.59
CA GLY A 109 11.94 5.50 -6.39
C GLY A 109 12.72 4.41 -5.66
N LYS A 110 12.59 4.27 -4.32
CA LYS A 110 13.36 3.32 -3.51
C LYS A 110 12.51 2.22 -2.88
N THR A 111 11.39 2.57 -2.27
CA THR A 111 10.46 1.60 -1.69
C THR A 111 9.07 1.63 -2.31
N GLY A 112 8.85 2.55 -3.24
CA GLY A 112 7.62 2.70 -3.99
C GLY A 112 7.68 3.88 -4.95
N VAL A 113 6.51 4.26 -5.47
CA VAL A 113 6.30 5.46 -6.28
C VAL A 113 5.04 6.17 -5.84
N PHE A 114 5.00 7.48 -6.03
CA PHE A 114 3.82 8.28 -5.74
C PHE A 114 3.05 8.66 -6.99
N PHE A 115 1.73 8.88 -6.82
CA PHE A 115 0.89 9.62 -7.74
C PHE A 115 0.30 10.85 -7.05
N GLU A 116 0.27 11.99 -7.78
CA GLU A 116 0.07 13.32 -7.19
C GLU A 116 -1.41 13.70 -7.01
N LYS A 117 -2.33 13.08 -7.76
CA LYS A 117 -3.76 13.41 -7.72
C LYS A 117 -4.59 12.14 -7.66
N GLN A 118 -5.62 12.11 -6.83
CA GLN A 118 -6.55 10.97 -6.74
C GLN A 118 -7.44 10.86 -8.00
N THR A 119 -6.81 10.72 -9.15
CA THR A 119 -7.45 10.52 -10.46
C THR A 119 -6.94 9.26 -11.14
N VAL A 120 -7.78 8.66 -11.98
CA VAL A 120 -7.42 7.47 -12.77
C VAL A 120 -6.18 7.74 -13.64
N VAL A 121 -6.07 8.93 -14.22
CA VAL A 121 -4.95 9.32 -15.08
C VAL A 121 -3.65 9.32 -14.30
N SER A 122 -3.64 9.93 -13.09
CA SER A 122 -2.45 10.02 -12.24
C SER A 122 -2.00 8.63 -11.75
N LEU A 123 -2.93 7.78 -11.30
CA LEU A 123 -2.61 6.42 -10.87
C LEU A 123 -2.10 5.55 -12.04
N VAL A 124 -2.71 5.64 -13.22
CA VAL A 124 -2.25 4.93 -14.43
C VAL A 124 -0.83 5.36 -14.82
N ALA A 125 -0.52 6.66 -14.76
CA ALA A 125 0.82 7.17 -15.02
C ALA A 125 1.87 6.63 -14.03
N ALA A 126 1.53 6.59 -12.72
CA ALA A 126 2.40 6.02 -11.70
C ALA A 126 2.63 4.51 -11.89
N ILE A 127 1.59 3.74 -12.25
CA ILE A 127 1.74 2.31 -12.56
C ILE A 127 2.65 2.11 -13.78
N LYS A 128 2.55 2.95 -14.80
CA LYS A 128 3.45 2.91 -15.96
C LYS A 128 4.90 3.24 -15.56
N LYS A 129 5.12 4.32 -14.80
CA LYS A 129 6.44 4.69 -14.25
C LYS A 129 7.04 3.53 -13.43
N PHE A 130 6.24 2.93 -12.55
CA PHE A 130 6.63 1.81 -11.70
C PHE A 130 7.21 0.63 -12.49
N LYS A 131 6.65 0.28 -13.65
CA LYS A 131 7.11 -0.85 -14.48
C LYS A 131 8.55 -0.70 -14.99
N HIS A 132 9.06 0.53 -15.08
CA HIS A 132 10.42 0.81 -15.54
C HIS A 132 11.45 0.89 -14.38
N LEU A 133 10.99 0.75 -13.13
CA LEU A 133 11.85 0.82 -11.94
C LEU A 133 12.22 -0.58 -11.45
N ARG A 134 13.34 -0.65 -10.75
CA ARG A 134 13.78 -1.85 -10.03
C ARG A 134 13.87 -1.54 -8.55
N PHE A 135 13.29 -2.38 -7.72
CA PHE A 135 13.27 -2.23 -6.28
C PHE A 135 14.13 -3.30 -5.63
N ASN A 136 15.00 -2.89 -4.69
CA ASN A 136 15.85 -3.81 -3.95
C ASN A 136 15.10 -4.29 -2.70
N GLY A 137 14.95 -5.59 -2.53
CA GLY A 137 14.26 -6.17 -1.36
C GLY A 137 14.87 -5.75 -0.02
N LYS A 138 16.21 -5.58 0.05
CA LYS A 138 16.88 -5.10 1.28
C LYS A 138 16.49 -3.66 1.63
N ASP A 139 16.28 -2.79 0.65
CA ASP A 139 15.84 -1.41 0.90
C ASP A 139 14.40 -1.38 1.42
N LEU A 140 13.53 -2.25 0.90
CA LEU A 140 12.14 -2.40 1.35
C LEU A 140 12.09 -2.84 2.82
N THR A 141 12.74 -3.95 3.15
CA THR A 141 12.74 -4.49 4.53
C THR A 141 13.40 -3.53 5.51
N LYS A 142 14.55 -2.90 5.16
CA LYS A 142 15.21 -1.88 5.98
C LYS A 142 14.33 -0.66 6.24
N ASN A 143 13.49 -0.28 5.27
CA ASN A 143 12.53 0.81 5.47
C ASN A 143 11.44 0.40 6.47
N ALA A 144 10.87 -0.80 6.33
CA ALA A 144 9.86 -1.32 7.25
C ALA A 144 10.39 -1.48 8.68
N GLU A 145 11.66 -1.90 8.88
CA GLU A 145 12.29 -2.03 10.19
C GLU A 145 12.27 -0.74 11.01
N LYS A 146 12.27 0.44 10.37
CA LYS A 146 12.15 1.74 11.08
C LYS A 146 10.87 1.85 11.90
N PHE A 147 9.83 1.13 11.50
CA PHE A 147 8.49 1.12 12.08
C PHE A 147 8.22 -0.13 12.92
N SER A 148 9.26 -0.95 13.21
CA SER A 148 9.14 -2.12 14.07
C SER A 148 8.71 -1.73 15.48
N LYS A 149 8.08 -2.66 16.19
CA LYS A 149 7.65 -2.51 17.59
C LYS A 149 8.83 -2.11 18.50
N GLU A 150 9.99 -2.69 18.27
CA GLU A 150 11.24 -2.41 19.03
C GLU A 150 11.70 -0.98 18.78
N ASN A 151 11.72 -0.53 17.54
CA ASN A 151 12.11 0.84 17.19
C ASN A 151 11.11 1.87 17.72
N PHE A 152 9.82 1.59 17.64
CA PHE A 152 8.78 2.42 18.25
C PHE A 152 8.99 2.55 19.76
N LYS A 153 9.11 1.43 20.46
CA LYS A 153 9.32 1.39 21.91
C LYS A 153 10.57 2.18 22.34
N ARG A 154 11.68 2.00 21.62
CA ARG A 154 12.93 2.73 21.87
C ARG A 154 12.77 4.23 21.70
N ARG A 155 12.13 4.69 20.62
CA ARG A 155 11.88 6.12 20.35
C ARG A 155 10.94 6.72 21.39
N PHE A 156 9.89 6.02 21.74
CA PHE A 156 8.91 6.46 22.73
C PHE A 156 9.53 6.64 24.12
N ILE A 157 10.33 5.66 24.60
CA ILE A 157 11.05 5.76 25.87
C ILE A 157 12.03 6.95 25.87
N LYS A 158 12.73 7.17 24.76
CA LYS A 158 13.63 8.33 24.61
C LYS A 158 12.87 9.65 24.75
N LEU A 159 11.72 9.77 24.13
CA LEU A 159 10.88 10.97 24.18
C LEU A 159 10.43 11.28 25.62
N ILE A 160 9.95 10.27 26.36
CA ILE A 160 9.51 10.43 27.76
C ILE A 160 10.70 10.87 28.64
N LYS A 161 11.88 10.25 28.48
CA LYS A 161 13.06 10.61 29.27
C LYS A 161 13.55 12.05 28.99
N CYS A 162 13.45 12.52 27.75
CA CYS A 162 13.80 13.91 27.42
C CYS A 162 12.82 14.92 28.02
N GLN A 163 11.56 14.56 28.21
CA GLN A 163 10.57 15.45 28.85
C GLN A 163 10.70 15.48 30.38
N GLN A 164 11.28 14.47 30.99
CA GLN A 164 11.51 14.40 32.47
C GLN A 164 12.75 15.14 32.91
N ASN A 165 13.67 15.51 32.01
CA ASN A 165 14.86 16.33 32.26
C ASN A 165 14.91 17.51 31.28
N PRO A 166 14.08 18.57 31.46
CA PRO A 166 14.27 19.81 30.73
C PRO A 166 15.52 20.49 31.27
N GLN A 167 16.55 20.68 30.44
CA GLN A 167 17.69 21.55 30.71
C GLN A 167 17.21 22.99 30.76
#